data_634b9c12fd311be2d6dd7bbe792cdbab
#
_entry.id   634b9c12fd311be2d6dd7bbe792cdbab
#
_cell.length_a   1.000
_cell.length_b   1.000
_cell.length_c   1.000
_cell.angle_alpha   90.00
_cell.angle_beta   90.00
_cell.angle_gamma   90.00
#
_symmetry.space_group_name_H-M   'P 1'
#
loop_
_entity.id
_entity.type
_entity.pdbx_description
1 polymer ?
#
loop_
_entity_poly.entity_id
_entity_poly.type
_entity_poly.pdbx_seq_one_letter_code
_entity_poly.pdbx_strand_id
1 'polypeptide(L)'
;MSHQTLAAVCLILAACLSAAAAEQGQLDASESVFTVMAAINAAGYDADIDSPSNNPLRLAVRRELAARKIPCLDELKAFFAEHRQKNPAREYSQYLSFALSTSDPPMFEFRAVMNEVAPDAAALEGLGPLLTRFYREADIPALWKKSQPAIDQVIERYHAPVTLAVRDVNAYLRSTGSFSRRRFQIYVDLLGAPNQINIRSYASEYYVVVTPSAEPQVGDIRHAYLHFMIDPLSIRYSEDIDKKKSLIDFAAGAPALEEAYKQDFLLLTSECLIKAVESRLAPAGAGAAMVDQALKEGYILTPYFAEQLPLYEKQETAMRIYLPEMIKAIDLRKETRRLDGVTFAAERAVRKAKHAPEAPKAAQSPAEKTIEEAEQVYGKKDYEKAKTLFARILRETDDRTLQARGYFGLARIAVLQNDPELGDKLFRKTLELAPDPFTKSWSLVYLGRLAEIAKETEEALEHYRAALDVQGAAPGARQAAEKALGDYRQKK
;
A
#
# COMPACT_ATOMS: atom_id res chain seq x y z
N MET A 1 -5.57 12.74 48.67
CA MET A 1 -5.61 11.88 47.46
C MET A 1 -4.33 11.05 47.47
N SER A 2 -4.43 9.75 47.63
CA SER A 2 -3.32 8.87 47.92
C SER A 2 -2.49 8.54 46.65
N HIS A 3 -1.20 8.33 46.83
CA HIS A 3 -0.25 7.93 45.79
C HIS A 3 -0.69 6.71 44.94
N GLN A 4 -1.64 5.93 45.39
CA GLN A 4 -2.22 4.78 44.70
C GLN A 4 -3.18 5.18 43.55
N THR A 5 -3.86 6.33 43.64
CA THR A 5 -4.75 6.80 42.57
C THR A 5 -3.98 7.41 41.41
N LEU A 6 -2.79 7.98 41.65
CA LEU A 6 -1.94 8.52 40.58
C LEU A 6 -1.28 7.41 39.76
N ALA A 7 -0.87 6.30 40.40
CA ALA A 7 -0.29 5.16 39.73
C ALA A 7 -1.29 4.41 38.82
N ALA A 8 -2.56 4.33 39.23
CA ALA A 8 -3.61 3.69 38.42
C ALA A 8 -3.99 4.51 37.17
N VAL A 9 -3.98 5.83 37.27
CA VAL A 9 -4.24 6.72 36.11
C VAL A 9 -3.08 6.69 35.10
N CYS A 10 -1.83 6.64 35.55
CA CYS A 10 -0.68 6.50 34.67
C CYS A 10 -0.62 5.12 33.97
N LEU A 11 -1.03 4.03 34.62
CA LEU A 11 -1.10 2.70 34.01
C LEU A 11 -2.22 2.61 32.96
N ILE A 12 -3.35 3.27 33.17
CA ILE A 12 -4.46 3.29 32.19
C ILE A 12 -4.10 4.14 30.98
N LEU A 13 -3.37 5.28 31.14
CA LEU A 13 -2.88 6.08 30.02
C LEU A 13 -1.79 5.36 29.22
N ALA A 14 -0.89 4.60 29.87
CA ALA A 14 0.12 3.80 29.20
C ALA A 14 -0.48 2.62 28.40
N ALA A 15 -1.57 2.01 28.90
CA ALA A 15 -2.29 0.95 28.19
C ALA A 15 -3.07 1.45 26.96
N CYS A 16 -3.58 2.70 26.99
CA CYS A 16 -4.25 3.29 25.82
C CYS A 16 -3.29 3.73 24.70
N LEU A 17 -2.02 4.02 25.02
CA LEU A 17 -1.01 4.36 24.01
C LEU A 17 -0.44 3.13 23.30
N SER A 18 -0.53 1.94 23.90
CA SER A 18 -0.05 0.69 23.29
C SER A 18 -1.05 0.06 22.31
N ALA A 19 -2.34 0.42 22.39
CA ALA A 19 -3.39 -0.16 21.54
C ALA A 19 -3.54 0.52 20.17
N ALA A 20 -2.98 1.71 19.99
CA ALA A 20 -3.08 2.47 18.73
C ALA A 20 -1.94 2.15 17.72
N ALA A 21 -0.95 1.35 18.11
CA ALA A 21 0.21 1.03 17.26
C ALA A 21 0.10 -0.29 16.49
N ALA A 22 -1.04 -1.00 16.57
CA ALA A 22 -1.14 -2.41 16.14
C ALA A 22 -1.73 -2.64 14.74
N GLU A 23 -2.05 -1.62 13.96
CA GLU A 23 -2.84 -1.81 12.72
C GLU A 23 -2.39 -1.06 11.46
N GLN A 24 -1.28 -0.39 11.49
CA GLN A 24 -0.67 0.10 10.26
C GLN A 24 0.23 -1.00 9.72
N GLY A 25 -0.05 -1.47 8.49
CA GLY A 25 0.86 -2.34 7.77
C GLY A 25 2.26 -1.74 7.85
N GLN A 26 3.15 -2.43 8.55
CA GLN A 26 4.51 -1.95 8.75
C GLN A 26 5.23 -2.04 7.42
N LEU A 27 5.57 -0.90 6.85
CA LEU A 27 6.41 -0.80 5.66
C LEU A 27 7.86 -0.71 6.12
N ASP A 28 8.66 -1.71 5.76
CA ASP A 28 10.01 -1.87 6.25
C ASP A 28 10.89 -2.61 5.22
N ALA A 29 12.11 -2.95 5.59
CA ALA A 29 12.95 -3.91 4.89
C ALA A 29 13.39 -5.02 5.85
N SER A 30 13.63 -6.21 5.30
CA SER A 30 14.04 -7.38 6.07
C SER A 30 15.51 -7.71 5.81
N GLU A 31 16.30 -7.79 6.87
CA GLU A 31 17.70 -8.23 6.76
C GLU A 31 17.82 -9.68 6.28
N SER A 32 16.83 -10.54 6.63
CA SER A 32 16.74 -11.91 6.10
C SER A 32 16.54 -11.90 4.58
N VAL A 33 15.58 -11.11 4.08
CA VAL A 33 15.34 -10.97 2.64
C VAL A 33 16.57 -10.38 1.95
N PHE A 34 17.14 -9.31 2.49
CA PHE A 34 18.36 -8.70 1.94
C PHE A 34 19.52 -9.71 1.86
N THR A 35 19.74 -10.51 2.89
CA THR A 35 20.83 -11.51 2.93
C THR A 35 20.62 -12.58 1.86
N VAL A 36 19.42 -13.14 1.77
CA VAL A 36 19.10 -14.16 0.76
C VAL A 36 19.24 -13.60 -0.65
N MET A 37 18.73 -12.39 -0.89
CA MET A 37 18.84 -11.74 -2.20
C MET A 37 20.30 -11.35 -2.53
N ALA A 38 21.10 -10.92 -1.57
CA ALA A 38 22.53 -10.69 -1.76
C ALA A 38 23.27 -11.99 -2.12
N ALA A 39 22.93 -13.09 -1.45
CA ALA A 39 23.52 -14.41 -1.69
C ALA A 39 23.23 -14.91 -3.11
N ILE A 40 21.98 -14.89 -3.56
CA ILE A 40 21.65 -15.33 -4.93
C ILE A 40 22.22 -14.39 -6.00
N ASN A 41 22.28 -13.08 -5.76
CA ASN A 41 22.95 -12.14 -6.65
C ASN A 41 24.46 -12.44 -6.77
N ALA A 42 25.14 -12.82 -5.67
CA ALA A 42 26.52 -13.26 -5.69
C ALA A 42 26.71 -14.62 -6.39
N ALA A 43 25.67 -15.48 -6.32
CA ALA A 43 25.66 -16.80 -6.95
C ALA A 43 25.32 -16.78 -8.45
N GLY A 44 24.84 -15.66 -9.00
CA GLY A 44 24.56 -15.53 -10.43
C GLY A 44 23.09 -15.31 -10.80
N TYR A 45 22.24 -14.86 -9.85
CA TYR A 45 20.89 -14.42 -10.17
C TYR A 45 20.94 -13.14 -11.02
N ASP A 46 20.55 -13.26 -12.29
CA ASP A 46 20.73 -12.23 -13.33
C ASP A 46 19.40 -11.81 -14.00
N ALA A 47 18.25 -12.20 -13.46
CA ALA A 47 16.95 -11.80 -13.98
C ALA A 47 16.87 -10.28 -14.14
N ASP A 48 16.55 -9.83 -15.36
CA ASP A 48 16.43 -8.42 -15.75
C ASP A 48 17.64 -7.54 -15.34
N ILE A 49 18.85 -8.11 -15.30
CA ILE A 49 20.04 -7.41 -14.79
C ILE A 49 20.40 -6.17 -15.62
N ASP A 50 20.11 -6.17 -16.91
CA ASP A 50 20.35 -5.06 -17.84
C ASP A 50 19.18 -4.06 -17.90
N SER A 51 18.11 -4.28 -17.11
CA SER A 51 16.98 -3.36 -17.09
C SER A 51 17.38 -2.00 -16.53
N PRO A 52 17.04 -0.90 -17.20
CA PRO A 52 17.27 0.46 -16.69
C PRO A 52 16.44 0.76 -15.43
N SER A 53 15.45 -0.07 -15.15
CA SER A 53 14.59 0.03 -13.96
C SER A 53 15.19 -0.63 -12.71
N ASN A 54 16.36 -1.28 -12.81
CA ASN A 54 17.05 -1.84 -11.64
C ASN A 54 17.39 -0.75 -10.63
N ASN A 55 17.19 -1.03 -9.34
CA ASN A 55 17.70 -0.14 -8.32
C ASN A 55 19.24 -0.12 -8.38
N PRO A 56 19.90 1.05 -8.34
CA PRO A 56 21.36 1.15 -8.36
C PRO A 56 22.05 0.34 -7.26
N LEU A 57 21.37 0.13 -6.11
CA LEU A 57 21.88 -0.67 -5.01
C LEU A 57 22.17 -2.12 -5.44
N ARG A 58 21.33 -2.73 -6.29
CA ARG A 58 21.54 -4.11 -6.77
C ARG A 58 22.91 -4.28 -7.42
N LEU A 59 23.25 -3.40 -8.36
CA LEU A 59 24.55 -3.44 -9.03
C LEU A 59 25.71 -3.07 -8.11
N ALA A 60 25.51 -2.15 -7.15
CA ALA A 60 26.51 -1.79 -6.17
C ALA A 60 26.84 -2.97 -5.25
N VAL A 61 25.83 -3.67 -4.73
CA VAL A 61 25.99 -4.85 -3.88
C VAL A 61 26.70 -5.98 -4.66
N ARG A 62 26.28 -6.25 -5.90
CA ARG A 62 26.94 -7.27 -6.74
C ARG A 62 28.43 -6.97 -6.94
N ARG A 63 28.78 -5.72 -7.26
CA ARG A 63 30.18 -5.31 -7.44
C ARG A 63 30.99 -5.44 -6.15
N GLU A 64 30.40 -5.05 -5.03
CA GLU A 64 31.07 -5.13 -3.73
C GLU A 64 31.31 -6.58 -3.32
N LEU A 65 30.31 -7.46 -3.48
CA LEU A 65 30.47 -8.90 -3.20
C LEU A 65 31.47 -9.57 -4.13
N ALA A 66 31.49 -9.20 -5.41
CA ALA A 66 32.48 -9.74 -6.36
C ALA A 66 33.93 -9.34 -6.04
N ALA A 67 34.13 -8.21 -5.37
CA ALA A 67 35.47 -7.76 -4.93
C ALA A 67 35.94 -8.40 -3.62
N ARG A 68 35.07 -9.12 -2.90
CA ARG A 68 35.38 -9.77 -1.62
C ARG A 68 35.83 -11.21 -1.84
N LYS A 69 36.74 -11.68 -0.99
CA LYS A 69 37.07 -13.10 -0.91
C LYS A 69 36.08 -13.78 0.04
N ILE A 70 35.15 -14.54 -0.52
CA ILE A 70 34.08 -15.22 0.23
C ILE A 70 34.29 -16.73 0.10
N PRO A 71 34.81 -17.41 1.13
CA PRO A 71 35.17 -18.83 1.07
C PRO A 71 34.02 -19.76 0.68
N CYS A 72 32.78 -19.51 1.14
CA CYS A 72 31.63 -20.35 0.83
C CYS A 72 30.98 -20.03 -0.53
N LEU A 73 31.49 -19.09 -1.32
CA LEU A 73 30.82 -18.60 -2.53
C LEU A 73 30.66 -19.70 -3.60
N ASP A 74 31.66 -20.57 -3.76
CA ASP A 74 31.57 -21.64 -4.78
C ASP A 74 30.55 -22.70 -4.39
N GLU A 75 30.41 -23.03 -3.12
CA GLU A 75 29.35 -23.91 -2.62
C GLU A 75 27.96 -23.27 -2.83
N LEU A 76 27.85 -21.96 -2.56
CA LEU A 76 26.61 -21.22 -2.77
C LEU A 76 26.22 -21.18 -4.25
N LYS A 77 27.19 -20.97 -5.16
CA LYS A 77 26.97 -21.04 -6.61
C LYS A 77 26.51 -22.42 -7.06
N ALA A 78 27.11 -23.47 -6.54
CA ALA A 78 26.72 -24.85 -6.84
C ALA A 78 25.29 -25.13 -6.38
N PHE A 79 24.96 -24.73 -5.13
CA PHE A 79 23.60 -24.85 -4.61
C PHE A 79 22.59 -24.07 -5.46
N PHE A 80 22.90 -22.84 -5.81
CA PHE A 80 22.02 -22.01 -6.66
C PHE A 80 21.82 -22.64 -8.05
N ALA A 81 22.88 -23.16 -8.66
CA ALA A 81 22.80 -23.82 -9.97
C ALA A 81 21.92 -25.08 -9.94
N GLU A 82 21.98 -25.85 -8.86
CA GLU A 82 21.16 -27.09 -8.67
C GLU A 82 19.67 -26.72 -8.52
N HIS A 83 19.34 -25.58 -7.89
CA HIS A 83 17.97 -25.16 -7.59
C HIS A 83 17.40 -24.12 -8.57
N ARG A 84 18.04 -23.98 -9.75
CA ARG A 84 17.57 -23.04 -10.80
C ARG A 84 16.14 -23.36 -11.25
N GLN A 85 15.35 -22.32 -11.45
CA GLN A 85 14.03 -22.43 -12.02
C GLN A 85 14.02 -21.92 -13.47
N LYS A 86 13.22 -22.56 -14.35
CA LYS A 86 13.04 -22.09 -15.74
C LYS A 86 12.42 -20.69 -15.81
N ASN A 87 11.59 -20.35 -14.84
CA ASN A 87 10.92 -19.06 -14.75
C ASN A 87 11.62 -18.19 -13.69
N PRO A 88 12.25 -17.06 -14.07
CA PRO A 88 12.99 -16.21 -13.14
C PRO A 88 12.12 -15.64 -12.00
N ALA A 89 10.83 -15.37 -12.25
CA ALA A 89 9.93 -14.89 -11.22
C ALA A 89 9.61 -15.98 -10.18
N ARG A 90 9.50 -17.25 -10.61
CA ARG A 90 9.37 -18.39 -9.70
C ARG A 90 10.65 -18.65 -8.91
N GLU A 91 11.80 -18.51 -9.55
CA GLU A 91 13.11 -18.61 -8.88
C GLU A 91 13.22 -17.58 -7.76
N TYR A 92 12.98 -16.30 -8.07
CA TYR A 92 12.97 -15.23 -7.07
C TYR A 92 11.97 -15.52 -5.94
N SER A 93 10.75 -15.89 -6.30
CA SER A 93 9.67 -16.20 -5.36
C SER A 93 10.00 -17.35 -4.40
N GLN A 94 10.73 -18.37 -4.86
CA GLN A 94 11.17 -19.50 -4.05
C GLN A 94 12.19 -19.09 -2.98
N TYR A 95 13.21 -18.31 -3.34
CA TYR A 95 14.20 -17.79 -2.40
C TYR A 95 13.59 -16.81 -1.41
N LEU A 96 12.61 -16.01 -1.87
CA LEU A 96 11.85 -15.14 -1.01
C LEU A 96 11.00 -15.92 0.00
N SER A 97 10.34 -17.00 -0.44
CA SER A 97 9.60 -17.92 0.44
C SER A 97 10.49 -18.48 1.54
N PHE A 98 11.71 -18.88 1.19
CA PHE A 98 12.72 -19.34 2.15
C PHE A 98 13.05 -18.24 3.18
N ALA A 99 13.40 -17.03 2.71
CA ALA A 99 13.77 -15.90 3.57
C ALA A 99 12.67 -15.54 4.58
N LEU A 100 11.40 -15.61 4.18
CA LEU A 100 10.25 -15.30 5.03
C LEU A 100 9.85 -16.45 5.97
N SER A 101 10.25 -17.69 5.66
CA SER A 101 9.92 -18.88 6.46
C SER A 101 10.99 -19.24 7.50
N THR A 102 12.13 -18.56 7.45
CA THR A 102 13.27 -18.83 8.35
C THR A 102 13.41 -17.78 9.45
N SER A 103 14.17 -18.14 10.48
CA SER A 103 14.57 -17.22 11.54
C SER A 103 15.49 -16.13 10.99
N ASP A 104 15.60 -15.04 11.76
CA ASP A 104 16.45 -13.92 11.39
C ASP A 104 17.93 -14.31 11.37
N PRO A 105 18.77 -13.54 10.62
CA PRO A 105 20.21 -13.73 10.64
C PRO A 105 20.77 -13.76 12.07
N PRO A 106 21.82 -14.52 12.32
CA PRO A 106 22.60 -15.32 11.36
C PRO A 106 22.15 -16.76 11.18
N MET A 107 21.04 -17.20 11.77
CA MET A 107 20.71 -18.62 11.91
C MET A 107 20.03 -19.21 10.66
N PHE A 108 19.06 -18.53 10.05
CA PHE A 108 18.28 -18.98 8.88
C PHE A 108 17.67 -20.38 9.03
N GLU A 109 17.19 -20.72 10.23
CA GLU A 109 16.49 -21.96 10.52
C GLU A 109 14.99 -21.85 10.22
N PHE A 110 14.36 -22.87 9.68
CA PHE A 110 12.92 -22.86 9.49
C PHE A 110 12.17 -22.66 10.80
N ARG A 111 11.20 -21.74 10.81
CA ARG A 111 10.39 -21.43 12.00
C ARG A 111 9.32 -22.48 12.28
N ALA A 112 8.95 -23.27 11.28
CA ALA A 112 7.99 -24.35 11.37
C ALA A 112 8.68 -25.70 11.19
N VAL A 113 8.03 -26.78 11.62
CA VAL A 113 8.49 -28.13 11.31
C VAL A 113 8.37 -28.40 9.80
N MET A 114 9.26 -29.20 9.24
CA MET A 114 9.45 -29.34 7.79
C MET A 114 8.16 -29.67 7.01
N ASN A 115 7.25 -30.46 7.57
CA ASN A 115 5.98 -30.81 6.93
C ASN A 115 4.95 -29.65 6.89
N GLU A 116 5.21 -28.55 7.61
CA GLU A 116 4.40 -27.32 7.62
C GLU A 116 5.05 -26.20 6.83
N VAL A 117 6.30 -26.38 6.39
CA VAL A 117 7.01 -25.41 5.54
C VAL A 117 6.41 -25.45 4.14
N ALA A 118 6.25 -24.27 3.54
CA ALA A 118 5.78 -24.17 2.15
C ALA A 118 6.68 -24.99 1.20
N PRO A 119 6.11 -25.75 0.25
CA PRO A 119 6.89 -26.68 -0.60
C PRO A 119 8.03 -26.01 -1.37
N ASP A 120 7.84 -24.76 -1.80
CA ASP A 120 8.87 -23.99 -2.51
C ASP A 120 10.04 -23.60 -1.59
N ALA A 121 9.76 -23.26 -0.33
CA ALA A 121 10.79 -23.00 0.66
C ALA A 121 11.49 -24.30 1.11
N ALA A 122 10.73 -25.37 1.34
CA ALA A 122 11.25 -26.68 1.72
C ALA A 122 12.21 -27.27 0.66
N ALA A 123 11.95 -26.98 -0.62
CA ALA A 123 12.85 -27.38 -1.71
C ALA A 123 14.26 -26.78 -1.63
N LEU A 124 14.46 -25.75 -0.79
CA LEU A 124 15.76 -25.14 -0.51
C LEU A 124 16.37 -25.63 0.82
N GLU A 125 15.99 -26.82 1.30
CA GLU A 125 16.62 -27.45 2.46
C GLU A 125 18.14 -27.51 2.27
N GLY A 126 18.91 -27.16 3.30
CA GLY A 126 20.37 -27.05 3.23
C GLY A 126 20.90 -25.64 2.91
N LEU A 127 20.07 -24.70 2.45
CA LEU A 127 20.50 -23.33 2.20
C LEU A 127 20.86 -22.57 3.49
N GLY A 128 20.16 -22.82 4.61
CA GLY A 128 20.35 -22.10 5.87
C GLY A 128 21.79 -22.11 6.37
N PRO A 129 22.48 -23.26 6.50
CA PRO A 129 23.89 -23.32 6.88
C PRO A 129 24.83 -22.56 5.93
N LEU A 130 24.55 -22.57 4.62
CA LEU A 130 25.33 -21.78 3.65
C LEU A 130 25.12 -20.28 3.83
N LEU A 131 23.90 -19.84 4.11
CA LEU A 131 23.59 -18.44 4.39
C LEU A 131 24.23 -17.99 5.70
N THR A 132 24.26 -18.83 6.75
CA THR A 132 24.93 -18.54 8.01
C THR A 132 26.43 -18.29 7.79
N ARG A 133 27.07 -19.06 6.93
CA ARG A 133 28.47 -18.87 6.53
C ARG A 133 28.62 -17.60 5.68
N PHE A 134 27.79 -17.45 4.66
CA PHE A 134 27.80 -16.30 3.77
C PHE A 134 27.59 -14.98 4.52
N TYR A 135 26.67 -14.93 5.48
CA TYR A 135 26.40 -13.76 6.31
C TYR A 135 27.65 -13.24 7.03
N ARG A 136 28.46 -14.17 7.55
CA ARG A 136 29.73 -13.84 8.24
C ARG A 136 30.87 -13.58 7.28
N GLU A 137 31.09 -14.48 6.31
CA GLU A 137 32.25 -14.45 5.39
C GLU A 137 32.17 -13.29 4.40
N ALA A 138 30.95 -12.89 4.01
CA ALA A 138 30.71 -11.74 3.15
C ALA A 138 30.48 -10.42 3.92
N ASP A 139 30.55 -10.43 5.27
CA ASP A 139 30.27 -9.27 6.13
C ASP A 139 28.95 -8.57 5.73
N ILE A 140 27.89 -9.35 5.71
CA ILE A 140 26.55 -8.84 5.36
C ILE A 140 26.06 -7.78 6.34
N PRO A 141 26.31 -7.85 7.66
CA PRO A 141 25.91 -6.77 8.57
C PRO A 141 26.41 -5.38 8.17
N ALA A 142 27.69 -5.29 7.76
CA ALA A 142 28.23 -4.02 7.29
C ALA A 142 27.60 -3.58 5.96
N LEU A 143 27.37 -4.53 5.06
CA LEU A 143 26.70 -4.26 3.76
C LEU A 143 25.24 -3.82 3.95
N TRP A 144 24.51 -4.48 4.83
CA TRP A 144 23.15 -4.12 5.23
C TRP A 144 23.10 -2.69 5.79
N LYS A 145 23.95 -2.38 6.77
CA LYS A 145 24.04 -1.04 7.34
C LYS A 145 24.35 0.03 6.30
N LYS A 146 25.27 -0.27 5.38
CA LYS A 146 25.64 0.63 4.27
C LYS A 146 24.48 0.86 3.29
N SER A 147 23.61 -0.11 3.15
CA SER A 147 22.46 -0.08 2.23
C SER A 147 21.24 0.67 2.79
N GLN A 148 21.18 0.88 4.12
CA GLN A 148 20.03 1.52 4.79
C GLN A 148 19.62 2.86 4.16
N PRO A 149 20.50 3.80 3.82
CA PRO A 149 20.07 5.08 3.26
C PRO A 149 19.31 4.95 1.93
N ALA A 150 19.66 3.97 1.09
CA ALA A 150 18.96 3.70 -0.16
C ALA A 150 17.61 3.01 0.09
N ILE A 151 17.55 2.14 1.08
CA ILE A 151 16.33 1.46 1.52
C ILE A 151 15.35 2.47 2.11
N ASP A 152 15.81 3.31 3.04
CA ASP A 152 15.00 4.33 3.70
C ASP A 152 14.39 5.32 2.70
N GLN A 153 15.14 5.70 1.68
CA GLN A 153 14.65 6.57 0.60
C GLN A 153 13.48 5.94 -0.16
N VAL A 154 13.52 4.64 -0.39
CA VAL A 154 12.41 3.93 -1.06
C VAL A 154 11.23 3.77 -0.11
N ILE A 155 11.46 3.40 1.14
CA ILE A 155 10.42 3.30 2.17
C ILE A 155 9.66 4.62 2.28
N GLU A 156 10.36 5.75 2.37
CA GLU A 156 9.75 7.08 2.45
C GLU A 156 8.84 7.38 1.23
N ARG A 157 9.30 7.00 0.03
CA ARG A 157 8.51 7.18 -1.20
C ARG A 157 7.21 6.37 -1.20
N TYR A 158 7.20 5.18 -0.59
CA TYR A 158 6.04 4.31 -0.51
C TYR A 158 5.12 4.65 0.67
N HIS A 159 5.64 5.27 1.74
CA HIS A 159 4.95 5.43 3.01
C HIS A 159 3.59 6.14 2.88
N ALA A 160 3.56 7.35 2.34
CA ALA A 160 2.32 8.12 2.25
C ALA A 160 1.27 7.47 1.33
N PRO A 161 1.61 7.03 0.07
CA PRO A 161 0.62 6.44 -0.81
C PRO A 161 0.10 5.08 -0.30
N VAL A 162 0.94 4.26 0.35
CA VAL A 162 0.52 2.98 0.95
C VAL A 162 -0.39 3.21 2.15
N THR A 163 -0.05 4.15 3.03
CA THR A 163 -0.89 4.52 4.17
C THR A 163 -2.27 4.98 3.72
N LEU A 164 -2.34 5.77 2.64
CA LEU A 164 -3.61 6.18 2.05
C LEU A 164 -4.41 5.00 1.52
N ALA A 165 -3.78 4.10 0.78
CA ALA A 165 -4.44 2.92 0.21
C ALA A 165 -5.01 2.00 1.30
N VAL A 166 -4.25 1.72 2.36
CA VAL A 166 -4.69 0.93 3.51
C VAL A 166 -5.86 1.61 4.23
N ARG A 167 -5.76 2.92 4.47
CA ARG A 167 -6.84 3.69 5.10
C ARG A 167 -8.12 3.66 4.27
N ASP A 168 -8.03 3.83 2.96
CA ASP A 168 -9.17 3.86 2.06
C ASP A 168 -9.89 2.50 2.00
N VAL A 169 -9.13 1.40 2.00
CA VAL A 169 -9.70 0.04 2.12
C VAL A 169 -10.38 -0.15 3.48
N ASN A 170 -9.75 0.23 4.59
CA ASN A 170 -10.35 0.11 5.93
C ASN A 170 -11.62 0.93 6.05
N ALA A 171 -11.63 2.16 5.53
CA ALA A 171 -12.80 3.03 5.51
C ALA A 171 -13.92 2.42 4.67
N TYR A 172 -13.61 1.90 3.47
CA TYR A 172 -14.58 1.29 2.59
C TYR A 172 -15.20 0.03 3.20
N LEU A 173 -14.39 -0.87 3.74
CA LEU A 173 -14.85 -2.10 4.37
C LEU A 173 -15.48 -1.86 5.76
N ARG A 174 -15.40 -0.64 6.27
CA ARG A 174 -15.80 -0.26 7.64
C ARG A 174 -15.18 -1.18 8.67
N SER A 175 -13.88 -1.45 8.48
CA SER A 175 -13.10 -2.26 9.39
C SER A 175 -12.55 -1.39 10.50
N THR A 176 -12.75 -1.82 11.73
CA THR A 176 -12.15 -1.17 12.92
C THR A 176 -10.76 -1.74 13.22
N GLY A 177 -10.18 -2.47 12.26
CA GLY A 177 -8.79 -2.92 12.33
C GLY A 177 -8.49 -4.09 13.28
N SER A 178 -9.29 -4.33 14.29
CA SER A 178 -8.92 -5.17 15.44
C SER A 178 -9.38 -6.64 15.35
N PHE A 179 -9.70 -7.18 14.17
CA PHE A 179 -10.38 -8.49 14.07
C PHE A 179 -9.50 -9.71 13.89
N SER A 180 -8.24 -9.56 13.61
CA SER A 180 -7.37 -10.71 13.47
C SER A 180 -6.06 -10.51 14.23
N ARG A 181 -5.58 -11.59 14.85
CA ARG A 181 -4.19 -11.63 15.34
C ARG A 181 -3.18 -11.68 14.19
N ARG A 182 -3.65 -11.47 12.94
CA ARG A 182 -2.82 -11.51 11.74
C ARG A 182 -2.15 -10.15 11.56
N ARG A 183 -0.91 -10.16 11.06
CA ARG A 183 -0.14 -8.96 10.75
C ARG A 183 0.04 -8.84 9.24
N PHE A 184 -0.16 -7.64 8.73
CA PHE A 184 0.14 -7.29 7.35
C PHE A 184 1.49 -6.57 7.33
N GLN A 185 2.46 -7.17 6.65
CA GLN A 185 3.84 -6.69 6.61
C GLN A 185 4.27 -6.46 5.17
N ILE A 186 4.77 -5.26 4.89
CA ILE A 186 5.30 -4.91 3.57
C ILE A 186 6.81 -4.78 3.68
N TYR A 187 7.55 -5.50 2.85
CA TYR A 187 8.98 -5.35 2.73
C TYR A 187 9.37 -4.80 1.35
N VAL A 188 10.32 -3.87 1.32
CA VAL A 188 10.96 -3.45 0.09
C VAL A 188 12.24 -4.26 -0.12
N ASP A 189 12.42 -4.83 -1.32
CA ASP A 189 13.64 -5.48 -1.75
C ASP A 189 14.24 -4.71 -2.94
N LEU A 190 15.48 -4.24 -2.79
CA LEU A 190 16.19 -3.48 -3.81
C LEU A 190 17.17 -4.35 -4.62
N LEU A 191 17.25 -5.65 -4.31
CA LEU A 191 18.18 -6.58 -4.93
C LEU A 191 17.53 -7.54 -5.92
N GLY A 192 16.19 -7.65 -5.92
CA GLY A 192 15.42 -8.43 -6.89
C GLY A 192 15.33 -7.74 -8.26
N ALA A 193 14.79 -8.47 -9.24
CA ALA A 193 14.42 -7.90 -10.52
C ALA A 193 13.31 -6.84 -10.31
N PRO A 194 13.33 -5.71 -11.03
CA PRO A 194 12.43 -4.60 -10.76
C PRO A 194 10.97 -4.90 -11.08
N ASN A 195 10.07 -4.09 -10.52
CA ASN A 195 8.64 -4.08 -10.84
C ASN A 195 7.90 -5.39 -10.52
N GLN A 196 8.29 -6.07 -9.44
CA GLN A 196 7.61 -7.28 -8.97
C GLN A 196 6.92 -7.03 -7.62
N ILE A 197 5.85 -7.77 -7.40
CA ILE A 197 5.21 -7.93 -6.09
C ILE A 197 5.05 -9.41 -5.81
N ASN A 198 5.49 -9.83 -4.63
CA ASN A 198 5.31 -11.18 -4.13
C ASN A 198 4.50 -11.16 -2.85
N ILE A 199 3.47 -11.99 -2.80
CA ILE A 199 2.57 -12.12 -1.67
C ILE A 199 2.77 -13.51 -1.06
N ARG A 200 2.91 -13.54 0.27
CA ARG A 200 3.03 -14.78 1.04
C ARG A 200 2.22 -14.69 2.32
N SER A 201 1.59 -15.78 2.70
CA SER A 201 0.86 -15.89 3.95
C SER A 201 1.34 -17.11 4.72
N TYR A 202 1.88 -16.91 5.90
CA TYR A 202 2.37 -17.95 6.80
C TYR A 202 1.75 -17.73 8.18
N ALA A 203 0.92 -18.69 8.63
CA ALA A 203 0.20 -18.60 9.89
C ALA A 203 -0.53 -17.26 10.09
N SER A 204 -0.06 -16.43 11.03
CA SER A 204 -0.63 -15.11 11.34
C SER A 204 -0.01 -13.97 10.52
N GLU A 205 1.02 -14.23 9.74
CA GLU A 205 1.75 -13.22 8.99
C GLU A 205 1.30 -13.19 7.53
N TYR A 206 1.07 -12.01 7.01
CA TYR A 206 0.78 -11.76 5.60
C TYR A 206 1.84 -10.80 5.05
N TYR A 207 2.71 -11.32 4.21
CA TYR A 207 3.83 -10.59 3.65
C TYR A 207 3.56 -10.12 2.24
N VAL A 208 3.92 -8.88 1.98
CA VAL A 208 3.99 -8.31 0.63
C VAL A 208 5.42 -7.84 0.40
N VAL A 209 6.14 -8.44 -0.53
CA VAL A 209 7.50 -7.99 -0.86
C VAL A 209 7.48 -7.31 -2.21
N VAL A 210 7.94 -6.07 -2.22
CA VAL A 210 7.92 -5.18 -3.37
C VAL A 210 9.35 -4.96 -3.86
N THR A 211 9.61 -5.30 -5.13
CA THR A 211 10.79 -4.80 -5.85
C THR A 211 10.38 -3.53 -6.60
N PRO A 212 10.90 -2.36 -6.20
CA PRO A 212 10.39 -1.09 -6.67
C PRO A 212 10.49 -0.89 -8.18
N SER A 213 9.56 -0.12 -8.71
CA SER A 213 9.57 0.43 -10.06
C SER A 213 9.72 1.94 -10.03
N ALA A 214 9.71 2.59 -11.20
CA ALA A 214 9.77 4.04 -11.33
C ALA A 214 8.65 4.73 -10.52
N GLU A 215 7.43 4.14 -10.54
CA GLU A 215 6.30 4.60 -9.73
C GLU A 215 5.95 3.54 -8.67
N PRO A 216 5.57 3.94 -7.44
CA PRO A 216 5.13 3.00 -6.41
C PRO A 216 3.96 2.13 -6.88
N GLN A 217 4.06 0.80 -6.69
CA GLN A 217 3.02 -0.16 -7.05
C GLN A 217 1.86 -0.18 -6.03
N VAL A 218 1.29 0.98 -5.75
CA VAL A 218 0.26 1.17 -4.71
C VAL A 218 -1.00 0.36 -5.01
N GLY A 219 -1.35 0.24 -6.29
CA GLY A 219 -2.50 -0.57 -6.72
C GLY A 219 -2.36 -2.04 -6.34
N ASP A 220 -1.18 -2.61 -6.55
CA ASP A 220 -0.92 -4.01 -6.25
C ASP A 220 -0.83 -4.27 -4.74
N ILE A 221 -0.27 -3.31 -3.97
CA ILE A 221 -0.27 -3.36 -2.50
C ILE A 221 -1.69 -3.25 -1.95
N ARG A 222 -2.53 -2.37 -2.50
CA ARG A 222 -3.95 -2.28 -2.15
C ARG A 222 -4.68 -3.58 -2.44
N HIS A 223 -4.43 -4.19 -3.58
CA HIS A 223 -4.96 -5.50 -3.94
C HIS A 223 -4.57 -6.59 -2.94
N ALA A 224 -3.30 -6.66 -2.57
CA ALA A 224 -2.82 -7.56 -1.53
C ALA A 224 -3.47 -7.31 -0.16
N TYR A 225 -3.68 -6.04 0.18
CA TYR A 225 -4.36 -5.68 1.41
C TYR A 225 -5.85 -6.05 1.40
N LEU A 226 -6.51 -5.96 0.24
CA LEU A 226 -7.88 -6.46 0.07
C LEU A 226 -7.96 -7.98 0.29
N HIS A 227 -7.00 -8.76 -0.23
CA HIS A 227 -6.91 -10.19 0.09
C HIS A 227 -6.73 -10.44 1.60
N PHE A 228 -5.81 -9.71 2.24
CA PHE A 228 -5.62 -9.83 3.69
C PHE A 228 -6.93 -9.61 4.47
N MET A 229 -7.79 -8.70 4.01
CA MET A 229 -9.05 -8.34 4.68
C MET A 229 -10.22 -9.24 4.28
N ILE A 230 -10.32 -9.66 3.02
CA ILE A 230 -11.49 -10.33 2.45
C ILE A 230 -11.38 -11.85 2.50
N ASP A 231 -10.19 -12.44 2.25
CA ASP A 231 -10.05 -13.90 2.21
C ASP A 231 -10.52 -14.60 3.49
N PRO A 232 -10.20 -14.09 4.71
CA PRO A 232 -10.72 -14.69 5.95
C PRO A 232 -12.25 -14.66 6.05
N LEU A 233 -12.89 -13.64 5.45
CA LEU A 233 -14.35 -13.55 5.42
C LEU A 233 -14.93 -14.58 4.45
N SER A 234 -14.33 -14.73 3.27
CA SER A 234 -14.75 -15.74 2.30
C SER A 234 -14.61 -17.15 2.86
N ILE A 235 -13.51 -17.45 3.55
CA ILE A 235 -13.31 -18.74 4.23
C ILE A 235 -14.40 -18.95 5.30
N ARG A 236 -14.71 -17.92 6.08
CA ARG A 236 -15.74 -18.00 7.11
C ARG A 236 -17.14 -18.32 6.55
N TYR A 237 -17.43 -17.85 5.34
CA TYR A 237 -18.73 -18.05 4.68
C TYR A 237 -18.65 -19.02 3.51
N SER A 238 -17.65 -19.90 3.51
CA SER A 238 -17.37 -20.87 2.45
C SER A 238 -18.59 -21.77 2.13
N GLU A 239 -19.36 -22.20 3.13
CA GLU A 239 -20.56 -23.01 2.93
C GLU A 239 -21.65 -22.30 2.10
N ASP A 240 -21.84 -20.98 2.29
CA ASP A 240 -22.80 -20.20 1.53
C ASP A 240 -22.28 -19.92 0.11
N ILE A 241 -20.98 -19.75 -0.05
CA ILE A 241 -20.31 -19.62 -1.35
C ILE A 241 -20.43 -20.94 -2.14
N ASP A 242 -20.19 -22.06 -1.50
CA ASP A 242 -20.21 -23.39 -2.15
C ASP A 242 -21.61 -23.75 -2.71
N LYS A 243 -22.70 -23.25 -2.11
CA LYS A 243 -24.08 -23.35 -2.65
C LYS A 243 -24.23 -22.70 -4.04
N LYS A 244 -23.29 -21.86 -4.45
CA LYS A 244 -23.28 -21.16 -5.74
C LYS A 244 -22.26 -21.72 -6.72
N LYS A 245 -21.57 -22.81 -6.35
CA LYS A 245 -20.42 -23.38 -7.06
C LYS A 245 -20.70 -23.77 -8.51
N SER A 246 -21.96 -24.08 -8.87
CA SER A 246 -22.34 -24.40 -10.27
C SER A 246 -21.98 -23.29 -11.28
N LEU A 247 -21.74 -22.05 -10.82
CA LEU A 247 -21.30 -20.97 -11.69
C LEU A 247 -19.85 -21.10 -12.15
N ILE A 248 -19.00 -21.91 -11.48
CA ILE A 248 -17.57 -22.05 -11.84
C ILE A 248 -17.41 -22.62 -13.26
N ASP A 249 -18.37 -23.40 -13.76
CA ASP A 249 -18.33 -23.99 -15.10
C ASP A 249 -18.19 -22.93 -16.20
N PHE A 250 -18.76 -21.73 -15.99
CA PHE A 250 -18.58 -20.61 -16.92
C PHE A 250 -17.14 -20.10 -16.92
N ALA A 251 -16.50 -20.02 -15.73
CA ALA A 251 -15.12 -19.57 -15.60
C ALA A 251 -14.11 -20.55 -16.24
N ALA A 252 -14.43 -21.85 -16.28
CA ALA A 252 -13.60 -22.86 -16.92
C ALA A 252 -13.36 -22.57 -18.42
N GLY A 253 -14.32 -21.91 -19.08
CA GLY A 253 -14.23 -21.48 -20.48
C GLY A 253 -13.40 -20.22 -20.73
N ALA A 254 -12.88 -19.53 -19.71
CA ALA A 254 -12.14 -18.27 -19.85
C ALA A 254 -10.63 -18.51 -20.06
N PRO A 255 -10.07 -18.27 -21.28
CA PRO A 255 -8.66 -18.56 -21.55
C PRO A 255 -7.67 -17.71 -20.73
N ALA A 256 -8.04 -16.48 -20.43
CA ALA A 256 -7.21 -15.53 -19.70
C ALA A 256 -7.18 -15.76 -18.18
N LEU A 257 -8.11 -16.57 -17.65
CA LEU A 257 -8.20 -16.85 -16.22
C LEU A 257 -7.15 -17.88 -15.81
N GLU A 258 -6.46 -17.62 -14.71
CA GLU A 258 -5.50 -18.57 -14.14
C GLU A 258 -6.19 -19.86 -13.68
N GLU A 259 -5.51 -20.99 -13.83
CA GLU A 259 -6.07 -22.32 -13.56
C GLU A 259 -6.53 -22.49 -12.11
N ALA A 260 -5.84 -21.86 -11.14
CA ALA A 260 -6.22 -21.89 -9.73
C ALA A 260 -7.65 -21.39 -9.50
N TYR A 261 -8.06 -20.32 -10.18
CA TYR A 261 -9.42 -19.77 -10.07
C TYR A 261 -10.48 -20.64 -10.75
N LYS A 262 -10.10 -21.40 -11.77
CA LYS A 262 -11.01 -22.34 -12.45
C LYS A 262 -11.31 -23.57 -11.61
N GLN A 263 -10.41 -23.91 -10.68
CA GLN A 263 -10.51 -25.11 -9.84
C GLN A 263 -11.09 -24.81 -8.45
N ASP A 264 -10.97 -23.54 -7.98
CA ASP A 264 -11.40 -23.12 -6.66
C ASP A 264 -12.41 -21.97 -6.73
N PHE A 265 -13.68 -22.30 -6.51
CA PHE A 265 -14.77 -21.33 -6.55
C PHE A 265 -14.72 -20.34 -5.39
N LEU A 266 -14.20 -20.72 -4.24
CA LEU A 266 -14.01 -19.83 -3.09
C LEU A 266 -12.99 -18.74 -3.44
N LEU A 267 -11.85 -19.15 -4.00
CA LEU A 267 -10.81 -18.26 -4.47
C LEU A 267 -11.32 -17.31 -5.56
N LEU A 268 -12.04 -17.85 -6.55
CA LEU A 268 -12.65 -17.07 -7.62
C LEU A 268 -13.64 -16.03 -7.07
N THR A 269 -14.49 -16.43 -6.11
CA THR A 269 -15.49 -15.53 -5.51
C THR A 269 -14.83 -14.40 -4.74
N SER A 270 -13.79 -14.70 -3.96
CA SER A 270 -13.00 -13.70 -3.24
C SER A 270 -12.39 -12.68 -4.19
N GLU A 271 -11.76 -13.15 -5.26
CA GLU A 271 -11.13 -12.29 -6.27
C GLU A 271 -12.16 -11.42 -7.00
N CYS A 272 -13.33 -11.96 -7.34
CA CYS A 272 -14.42 -11.20 -7.95
C CYS A 272 -14.90 -10.06 -7.04
N LEU A 273 -15.02 -10.30 -5.73
CA LEU A 273 -15.38 -9.27 -4.76
C LEU A 273 -14.27 -8.21 -4.64
N ILE A 274 -13.01 -8.63 -4.57
CA ILE A 274 -11.85 -7.73 -4.51
C ILE A 274 -11.85 -6.80 -5.73
N LYS A 275 -11.97 -7.32 -6.93
CA LYS A 275 -12.04 -6.54 -8.17
C LYS A 275 -13.22 -5.58 -8.20
N ALA A 276 -14.37 -5.99 -7.68
CA ALA A 276 -15.53 -5.12 -7.56
C ALA A 276 -15.27 -3.98 -6.56
N VAL A 277 -14.64 -4.25 -5.40
CA VAL A 277 -14.24 -3.22 -4.44
C VAL A 277 -13.21 -2.27 -5.06
N GLU A 278 -12.23 -2.79 -5.77
CA GLU A 278 -11.24 -1.97 -6.49
C GLU A 278 -11.89 -1.03 -7.50
N SER A 279 -12.92 -1.50 -8.21
CA SER A 279 -13.67 -0.66 -9.14
C SER A 279 -14.40 0.51 -8.46
N ARG A 280 -14.80 0.34 -7.19
CA ARG A 280 -15.42 1.41 -6.37
C ARG A 280 -14.38 2.39 -5.80
N LEU A 281 -13.17 1.91 -5.54
CA LEU A 281 -12.03 2.73 -5.06
C LEU A 281 -11.25 3.39 -6.20
N ALA A 282 -11.58 3.08 -7.44
CA ALA A 282 -10.93 3.63 -8.62
C ALA A 282 -11.29 5.12 -8.84
N PRO A 283 -10.47 5.87 -9.59
CA PRO A 283 -10.81 7.22 -10.02
C PRO A 283 -12.16 7.26 -10.74
N ALA A 284 -12.86 8.38 -10.62
CA ALA A 284 -14.17 8.58 -11.22
C ALA A 284 -14.17 8.22 -12.72
N GLY A 285 -15.13 7.40 -13.14
CA GLY A 285 -15.29 6.96 -14.53
C GLY A 285 -14.51 5.69 -14.91
N ALA A 286 -13.53 5.24 -14.11
CA ALA A 286 -12.74 4.04 -14.44
C ALA A 286 -13.40 2.72 -14.03
N GLY A 287 -14.26 2.76 -13.00
CA GLY A 287 -14.81 1.55 -12.38
C GLY A 287 -15.57 0.63 -13.32
N ALA A 288 -16.42 1.18 -14.20
CA ALA A 288 -17.20 0.37 -15.14
C ALA A 288 -16.32 -0.41 -16.13
N ALA A 289 -15.27 0.23 -16.64
CA ALA A 289 -14.33 -0.43 -17.54
C ALA A 289 -13.52 -1.53 -16.81
N MET A 290 -13.20 -1.35 -15.53
CA MET A 290 -12.54 -2.38 -14.71
C MET A 290 -13.44 -3.60 -14.52
N VAL A 291 -14.72 -3.40 -14.23
CA VAL A 291 -15.70 -4.49 -14.07
C VAL A 291 -15.87 -5.26 -15.38
N ASP A 292 -16.01 -4.58 -16.51
CA ASP A 292 -16.13 -5.20 -17.83
C ASP A 292 -14.87 -6.01 -18.19
N GLN A 293 -13.69 -5.45 -17.93
CA GLN A 293 -12.42 -6.14 -18.15
C GLN A 293 -12.29 -7.39 -17.28
N ALA A 294 -12.63 -7.30 -16.00
CA ALA A 294 -12.61 -8.43 -15.08
C ALA A 294 -13.53 -9.56 -15.54
N LEU A 295 -14.75 -9.23 -15.99
CA LEU A 295 -15.68 -10.21 -16.55
C LEU A 295 -15.08 -10.90 -17.79
N LYS A 296 -14.52 -10.13 -18.71
CA LYS A 296 -13.87 -10.68 -19.92
C LYS A 296 -12.68 -11.58 -19.62
N GLU A 297 -11.96 -11.34 -18.53
CA GLU A 297 -10.87 -12.18 -18.05
C GLU A 297 -11.32 -13.44 -17.33
N GLY A 298 -12.63 -13.58 -17.03
CA GLY A 298 -13.20 -14.76 -16.40
C GLY A 298 -13.57 -14.60 -14.92
N TYR A 299 -13.45 -13.40 -14.35
CA TYR A 299 -13.89 -13.10 -12.98
C TYR A 299 -15.42 -12.86 -12.96
N ILE A 300 -16.13 -13.95 -13.14
CA ILE A 300 -17.56 -14.01 -13.53
C ILE A 300 -18.53 -13.32 -12.56
N LEU A 301 -18.21 -13.25 -11.27
CA LEU A 301 -19.07 -12.62 -10.26
C LEU A 301 -18.73 -11.14 -10.00
N THR A 302 -17.69 -10.58 -10.66
CA THR A 302 -17.33 -9.16 -10.47
C THR A 302 -18.49 -8.21 -10.81
N PRO A 303 -19.26 -8.39 -11.92
CA PRO A 303 -20.41 -7.53 -12.19
C PRO A 303 -21.51 -7.65 -11.13
N TYR A 304 -21.77 -8.85 -10.63
CA TYR A 304 -22.73 -9.07 -9.54
C TYR A 304 -22.35 -8.25 -8.31
N PHE A 305 -21.11 -8.39 -7.83
CA PHE A 305 -20.65 -7.64 -6.66
C PHE A 305 -20.66 -6.13 -6.91
N ALA A 306 -20.28 -5.68 -8.11
CA ALA A 306 -20.31 -4.28 -8.49
C ALA A 306 -21.73 -3.68 -8.45
N GLU A 307 -22.78 -4.49 -8.74
CA GLU A 307 -24.19 -4.12 -8.58
C GLU A 307 -24.63 -4.08 -7.11
N GLN A 308 -24.05 -4.92 -6.25
CA GLN A 308 -24.41 -4.98 -4.83
C GLN A 308 -23.71 -3.92 -3.97
N LEU A 309 -22.49 -3.54 -4.30
CA LEU A 309 -21.71 -2.60 -3.51
C LEU A 309 -22.39 -1.23 -3.31
N PRO A 310 -23.10 -0.62 -4.28
CA PRO A 310 -23.88 0.60 -4.04
C PRO A 310 -25.01 0.44 -2.98
N LEU A 311 -25.51 -0.78 -2.77
CA LEU A 311 -26.49 -1.06 -1.71
C LEU A 311 -25.78 -1.16 -0.36
N TYR A 312 -24.62 -1.80 -0.34
CA TYR A 312 -23.75 -1.83 0.84
C TYR A 312 -23.33 -0.41 1.27
N GLU A 313 -22.98 0.46 0.34
CA GLU A 313 -22.55 1.84 0.63
C GLU A 313 -23.62 2.69 1.32
N LYS A 314 -24.91 2.39 1.06
CA LYS A 314 -26.06 3.08 1.69
C LYS A 314 -26.34 2.62 3.12
N GLN A 315 -25.65 1.61 3.62
CA GLN A 315 -25.84 1.07 4.98
C GLN A 315 -24.64 1.42 5.86
N GLU A 316 -24.81 1.27 7.17
CA GLU A 316 -23.74 1.50 8.15
C GLU A 316 -22.98 0.20 8.53
N THR A 317 -23.53 -0.94 8.14
CA THR A 317 -23.02 -2.26 8.49
C THR A 317 -21.65 -2.52 7.86
N ALA A 318 -20.69 -3.05 8.63
CA ALA A 318 -19.38 -3.41 8.13
C ALA A 318 -19.44 -4.59 7.13
N MET A 319 -18.50 -4.63 6.18
CA MET A 319 -18.44 -5.67 5.14
C MET A 319 -18.47 -7.09 5.72
N ARG A 320 -17.78 -7.34 6.83
CA ARG A 320 -17.76 -8.64 7.52
C ARG A 320 -19.15 -9.17 7.94
N ILE A 321 -20.10 -8.27 8.14
CA ILE A 321 -21.47 -8.63 8.54
C ILE A 321 -22.38 -8.64 7.30
N TYR A 322 -22.12 -7.77 6.32
CA TYR A 322 -22.93 -7.63 5.13
C TYR A 322 -22.64 -8.69 4.05
N LEU A 323 -21.40 -9.20 3.99
CA LEU A 323 -20.96 -10.16 2.96
C LEU A 323 -21.86 -11.41 2.85
N PRO A 324 -22.28 -12.08 3.95
CA PRO A 324 -23.18 -13.24 3.82
C PRO A 324 -24.52 -12.90 3.19
N GLU A 325 -25.05 -11.69 3.38
CA GLU A 325 -26.28 -11.24 2.71
C GLU A 325 -26.06 -11.13 1.19
N MET A 326 -24.92 -10.54 0.77
CA MET A 326 -24.55 -10.46 -0.63
C MET A 326 -24.41 -11.86 -1.26
N ILE A 327 -23.73 -12.79 -0.58
CA ILE A 327 -23.54 -14.17 -1.10
C ILE A 327 -24.88 -14.90 -1.23
N LYS A 328 -25.75 -14.83 -0.23
CA LYS A 328 -27.06 -15.47 -0.25
C LYS A 328 -27.95 -14.91 -1.38
N ALA A 329 -27.86 -13.63 -1.65
CA ALA A 329 -28.63 -12.93 -2.67
C ALA A 329 -28.19 -13.25 -4.12
N ILE A 330 -27.12 -14.01 -4.35
CA ILE A 330 -26.73 -14.45 -5.70
C ILE A 330 -27.86 -15.32 -6.29
N ASP A 331 -28.54 -14.79 -7.31
CA ASP A 331 -29.54 -15.52 -8.08
C ASP A 331 -28.86 -16.31 -9.22
N LEU A 332 -28.78 -17.62 -9.05
CA LEU A 332 -28.12 -18.50 -10.02
C LEU A 332 -28.74 -18.38 -11.42
N ARG A 333 -30.06 -18.22 -11.55
CA ARG A 333 -30.71 -18.08 -12.85
C ARG A 333 -30.40 -16.76 -13.54
N LYS A 334 -30.31 -15.67 -12.78
CA LYS A 334 -29.93 -14.36 -13.29
C LYS A 334 -28.49 -14.38 -13.76
N GLU A 335 -27.58 -14.91 -12.94
CA GLU A 335 -26.16 -14.95 -13.27
C GLU A 335 -25.86 -15.92 -14.43
N THR A 336 -26.51 -17.09 -14.49
CA THR A 336 -26.40 -17.99 -15.65
C THR A 336 -26.78 -17.25 -16.94
N ARG A 337 -27.92 -16.56 -16.97
CA ARG A 337 -28.34 -15.78 -18.16
C ARG A 337 -27.38 -14.66 -18.53
N ARG A 338 -26.72 -14.02 -17.52
CA ARG A 338 -25.69 -13.01 -17.77
C ARG A 338 -24.48 -13.64 -18.45
N LEU A 339 -24.07 -14.80 -17.97
CA LEU A 339 -22.83 -15.47 -18.38
C LEU A 339 -22.99 -16.20 -19.73
N ASP A 340 -24.17 -16.66 -20.09
CA ASP A 340 -24.44 -17.31 -21.39
C ASP A 340 -24.05 -16.45 -22.60
N GLY A 341 -24.04 -15.11 -22.46
CA GLY A 341 -23.72 -14.17 -23.53
C GLY A 341 -22.31 -13.61 -23.48
N VAL A 342 -21.46 -14.05 -22.55
CA VAL A 342 -20.13 -13.48 -22.34
C VAL A 342 -19.13 -14.06 -23.33
N THR A 343 -18.43 -13.17 -24.04
CA THR A 343 -17.24 -13.55 -24.82
C THR A 343 -15.98 -13.21 -23.99
N PHE A 344 -15.27 -14.22 -23.57
CA PHE A 344 -14.04 -14.07 -22.79
C PHE A 344 -12.87 -13.61 -23.64
N ALA A 345 -11.96 -12.84 -23.04
CA ALA A 345 -10.71 -12.43 -23.65
C ALA A 345 -9.78 -13.64 -23.85
N ALA A 346 -9.07 -13.68 -24.98
CA ALA A 346 -8.10 -14.73 -25.26
C ALA A 346 -6.84 -14.63 -24.35
N GLU A 347 -6.49 -13.42 -23.96
CA GLU A 347 -5.32 -13.12 -23.13
C GLU A 347 -5.68 -12.12 -22.04
N ARG A 348 -5.01 -12.23 -20.90
CA ARG A 348 -5.12 -11.27 -19.80
C ARG A 348 -4.54 -9.92 -20.24
N ALA A 349 -5.19 -8.83 -19.85
CA ALA A 349 -4.66 -7.50 -20.06
C ALA A 349 -3.34 -7.35 -19.29
N VAL A 350 -2.24 -7.31 -20.01
CA VAL A 350 -0.92 -7.08 -19.41
C VAL A 350 -0.85 -5.60 -19.02
N ARG A 351 -0.66 -5.33 -17.76
CA ARG A 351 -0.27 -4.00 -17.28
C ARG A 351 1.10 -3.70 -17.89
N LYS A 352 1.11 -2.92 -18.97
CA LYS A 352 2.36 -2.37 -19.49
C LYS A 352 2.86 -1.43 -18.39
N ALA A 353 3.92 -1.83 -17.70
CA ALA A 353 4.68 -0.89 -16.89
C ALA A 353 5.02 0.28 -17.84
N LYS A 354 4.53 1.47 -17.52
CA LYS A 354 4.99 2.66 -18.22
C LYS A 354 6.47 2.77 -17.89
N HIS A 355 7.32 2.30 -18.76
CA HIS A 355 8.68 2.77 -18.83
C HIS A 355 8.61 4.23 -19.28
N ALA A 356 8.34 5.12 -18.34
CA ALA A 356 8.80 6.47 -18.51
C ALA A 356 10.34 6.35 -18.42
N PRO A 357 11.10 6.69 -19.46
CA PRO A 357 12.49 7.03 -19.21
C PRO A 357 12.42 8.09 -18.14
N GLU A 358 13.09 7.88 -17.02
CA GLU A 358 13.33 8.94 -16.07
C GLU A 358 13.96 10.07 -16.87
N ALA A 359 13.16 11.06 -17.24
CA ALA A 359 13.72 12.35 -17.58
C ALA A 359 14.58 12.69 -16.37
N PRO A 360 15.85 13.06 -16.54
CA PRO A 360 16.69 13.43 -15.43
C PRO A 360 15.85 14.40 -14.60
N LYS A 361 15.52 14.03 -13.36
CA LYS A 361 14.80 14.91 -12.46
C LYS A 361 15.57 16.21 -12.50
N ALA A 362 14.96 17.25 -13.04
CA ALA A 362 15.51 18.59 -12.93
C ALA A 362 15.85 18.73 -11.46
N ALA A 363 17.11 19.06 -11.18
CA ALA A 363 17.60 19.10 -9.81
C ALA A 363 16.62 19.94 -9.01
N GLN A 364 15.98 19.33 -7.99
CA GLN A 364 14.99 20.02 -7.16
C GLN A 364 15.57 21.36 -6.72
N SER A 365 14.82 22.42 -6.92
CA SER A 365 15.24 23.74 -6.49
C SER A 365 15.49 23.75 -4.98
N PRO A 366 16.34 24.63 -4.45
CA PRO A 366 16.52 24.75 -3.01
C PRO A 366 15.21 24.93 -2.24
N ALA A 367 14.26 25.68 -2.83
CA ALA A 367 12.94 25.91 -2.23
C ALA A 367 12.06 24.64 -2.20
N GLU A 368 12.09 23.78 -3.21
CA GLU A 368 11.40 22.48 -3.19
C GLU A 368 11.93 21.56 -2.09
N LYS A 369 13.25 21.49 -1.93
CA LYS A 369 13.87 20.74 -0.82
C LYS A 369 13.47 21.28 0.56
N THR A 370 13.42 22.63 0.68
CA THR A 370 13.00 23.28 1.93
C THR A 370 11.52 22.98 2.24
N ILE A 371 10.64 22.87 1.22
CA ILE A 371 9.23 22.47 1.40
C ILE A 371 9.15 21.02 1.92
N GLU A 372 9.88 20.10 1.31
CA GLU A 372 9.87 18.71 1.74
C GLU A 372 10.37 18.56 3.17
N GLU A 373 11.45 19.25 3.54
CA GLU A 373 11.95 19.27 4.91
C GLU A 373 10.90 19.89 5.87
N ALA A 374 10.25 20.98 5.48
CA ALA A 374 9.23 21.64 6.30
C ALA A 374 8.03 20.71 6.58
N GLU A 375 7.55 19.98 5.57
CA GLU A 375 6.45 19.03 5.72
C GLU A 375 6.84 17.81 6.59
N GLN A 376 8.06 17.29 6.44
CA GLN A 376 8.58 16.22 7.31
C GLN A 376 8.65 16.65 8.78
N VAL A 377 9.17 17.86 9.02
CA VAL A 377 9.30 18.43 10.37
C VAL A 377 7.92 18.72 10.97
N TYR A 378 6.98 19.21 10.16
CA TYR A 378 5.57 19.39 10.54
C TYR A 378 4.92 18.06 10.93
N GLY A 379 5.15 16.99 10.16
CA GLY A 379 4.66 15.65 10.46
C GLY A 379 5.21 15.08 11.77
N LYS A 380 6.44 15.47 12.15
CA LYS A 380 7.05 15.14 13.45
C LYS A 380 6.56 16.02 14.61
N LYS A 381 5.61 16.94 14.35
CA LYS A 381 5.02 17.90 15.30
C LYS A 381 6.01 18.94 15.88
N ASP A 382 7.17 19.12 15.24
CA ASP A 382 8.09 20.22 15.57
C ASP A 382 7.65 21.49 14.82
N TYR A 383 6.58 22.11 15.34
CA TYR A 383 5.91 23.23 14.68
C TYR A 383 6.79 24.50 14.63
N GLU A 384 7.68 24.72 15.57
CA GLU A 384 8.56 25.90 15.56
C GLU A 384 9.62 25.80 14.46
N LYS A 385 10.22 24.63 14.32
CA LYS A 385 11.17 24.38 13.22
C LYS A 385 10.46 24.39 11.87
N ALA A 386 9.28 23.75 11.75
CA ALA A 386 8.48 23.75 10.54
C ALA A 386 8.08 25.17 10.12
N LYS A 387 7.65 26.02 11.07
CA LYS A 387 7.33 27.44 10.85
C LYS A 387 8.51 28.21 10.26
N THR A 388 9.69 27.99 10.81
CA THR A 388 10.93 28.62 10.32
C THR A 388 11.22 28.22 8.87
N LEU A 389 11.07 26.92 8.55
CA LEU A 389 11.27 26.40 7.20
C LEU A 389 10.22 26.92 6.21
N PHE A 390 8.94 26.90 6.55
CA PHE A 390 7.89 27.46 5.67
C PHE A 390 8.09 28.96 5.43
N ALA A 391 8.50 29.74 6.44
CA ALA A 391 8.80 31.16 6.28
C ALA A 391 10.07 31.40 5.43
N ARG A 392 11.01 30.47 5.43
CA ARG A 392 12.21 30.53 4.61
C ARG A 392 11.88 30.39 3.13
N ILE A 393 10.93 29.52 2.75
CA ILE A 393 10.49 29.32 1.37
C ILE A 393 10.03 30.66 0.74
N LEU A 394 9.30 31.48 1.50
CA LEU A 394 8.80 32.77 1.00
C LEU A 394 9.91 33.75 0.61
N ARG A 395 11.14 33.51 1.05
CA ARG A 395 12.34 34.32 0.74
C ARG A 395 13.25 33.66 -0.29
N GLU A 396 13.15 32.35 -0.48
CA GLU A 396 14.05 31.58 -1.34
C GLU A 396 13.58 31.45 -2.78
N THR A 397 12.29 31.75 -3.05
CA THR A 397 11.74 31.59 -4.40
C THR A 397 10.68 32.65 -4.70
N ASP A 398 10.64 33.06 -5.96
CA ASP A 398 9.56 33.87 -6.55
C ASP A 398 8.46 32.98 -7.20
N ASP A 399 8.63 31.65 -7.17
CA ASP A 399 7.61 30.72 -7.67
C ASP A 399 6.35 30.80 -6.79
N ARG A 400 5.28 31.30 -7.40
CA ARG A 400 4.00 31.55 -6.71
C ARG A 400 3.38 30.27 -6.15
N THR A 401 3.57 29.14 -6.81
CA THR A 401 3.05 27.83 -6.35
C THR A 401 3.80 27.36 -5.10
N LEU A 402 5.12 27.49 -5.08
CA LEU A 402 5.94 27.15 -3.92
C LEU A 402 5.69 28.10 -2.75
N GLN A 403 5.53 29.40 -3.03
CA GLN A 403 5.13 30.39 -2.00
C GLN A 403 3.74 30.07 -1.41
N ALA A 404 2.76 29.66 -2.26
CA ALA A 404 1.45 29.23 -1.79
C ALA A 404 1.55 28.06 -0.81
N ARG A 405 2.39 27.06 -1.09
CA ARG A 405 2.65 25.95 -0.17
C ARG A 405 3.31 26.41 1.14
N GLY A 406 4.21 27.40 1.08
CA GLY A 406 4.79 28.03 2.27
C GLY A 406 3.74 28.69 3.16
N TYR A 407 2.88 29.53 2.57
CA TYR A 407 1.78 30.17 3.30
C TYR A 407 0.79 29.17 3.86
N PHE A 408 0.44 28.13 3.11
CA PHE A 408 -0.41 27.04 3.56
C PHE A 408 0.16 26.31 4.80
N GLY A 409 1.46 26.02 4.80
CA GLY A 409 2.14 25.44 5.95
C GLY A 409 2.09 26.35 7.19
N LEU A 410 2.36 27.64 7.02
CA LEU A 410 2.26 28.63 8.10
C LEU A 410 0.83 28.78 8.63
N ALA A 411 -0.18 28.76 7.74
CA ALA A 411 -1.57 28.84 8.12
C ALA A 411 -2.01 27.67 9.01
N ARG A 412 -1.62 26.45 8.64
CA ARG A 412 -1.89 25.24 9.45
C ARG A 412 -1.27 25.35 10.84
N ILE A 413 -0.04 25.85 10.94
CA ILE A 413 0.65 26.04 12.23
C ILE A 413 -0.05 27.11 13.05
N ALA A 414 -0.46 28.23 12.47
CA ALA A 414 -1.19 29.30 13.18
C ALA A 414 -2.48 28.74 13.81
N VAL A 415 -3.27 27.96 13.07
CA VAL A 415 -4.48 27.32 13.61
C VAL A 415 -4.15 26.35 14.74
N LEU A 416 -3.09 25.53 14.63
CA LEU A 416 -2.66 24.64 15.70
C LEU A 416 -2.15 25.36 16.94
N GLN A 417 -1.60 26.57 16.77
CA GLN A 417 -1.18 27.46 17.86
C GLN A 417 -2.33 28.30 18.43
N ASN A 418 -3.58 28.00 18.04
CA ASN A 418 -4.79 28.68 18.48
C ASN A 418 -4.85 30.18 18.07
N ASP A 419 -4.30 30.50 16.90
CA ASP A 419 -4.39 31.82 16.26
C ASP A 419 -5.21 31.69 14.94
N PRO A 420 -6.55 31.64 15.06
CA PRO A 420 -7.44 31.48 13.90
C PRO A 420 -7.44 32.71 12.97
N GLU A 421 -7.22 33.90 13.50
CA GLU A 421 -7.19 35.14 12.69
C GLU A 421 -5.97 35.15 11.77
N LEU A 422 -4.80 34.80 12.28
CA LEU A 422 -3.61 34.64 11.46
C LEU A 422 -3.78 33.48 10.48
N GLY A 423 -4.39 32.37 10.90
CA GLY A 423 -4.71 31.25 10.05
C GLY A 423 -5.55 31.62 8.84
N ASP A 424 -6.64 32.36 9.07
CA ASP A 424 -7.52 32.87 8.01
C ASP A 424 -6.75 33.75 7.00
N LYS A 425 -6.02 34.78 7.50
CA LYS A 425 -5.20 35.64 6.64
C LYS A 425 -4.21 34.87 5.76
N LEU A 426 -3.57 33.89 6.33
CA LEU A 426 -2.57 33.10 5.61
C LEU A 426 -3.20 32.13 4.59
N PHE A 427 -4.36 31.50 4.89
CA PHE A 427 -5.09 30.71 3.92
C PHE A 427 -5.61 31.56 2.75
N ARG A 428 -6.14 32.75 3.00
CA ARG A 428 -6.53 33.69 1.95
C ARG A 428 -5.32 34.10 1.11
N LYS A 429 -4.19 34.38 1.76
CA LYS A 429 -2.95 34.66 1.04
C LYS A 429 -2.47 33.49 0.18
N THR A 430 -2.66 32.26 0.63
CA THR A 430 -2.41 31.05 -0.17
C THR A 430 -3.25 31.06 -1.44
N LEU A 431 -4.53 31.41 -1.36
CA LEU A 431 -5.43 31.40 -2.51
C LEU A 431 -5.16 32.53 -3.52
N GLU A 432 -4.58 33.67 -3.09
CA GLU A 432 -4.17 34.79 -3.98
C GLU A 432 -3.00 34.41 -4.91
N LEU A 433 -2.23 33.42 -4.52
CA LEU A 433 -1.12 32.91 -5.31
C LEU A 433 -1.65 31.86 -6.32
N ALA A 434 -0.81 31.15 -6.98
CA ALA A 434 -1.19 30.07 -7.89
C ALA A 434 -1.06 28.69 -7.20
N PRO A 435 -1.89 28.36 -6.20
CA PRO A 435 -1.77 27.12 -5.46
C PRO A 435 -2.09 25.91 -6.35
N ASP A 436 -1.36 24.82 -6.15
CA ASP A 436 -1.71 23.54 -6.73
C ASP A 436 -3.09 23.06 -6.20
N PRO A 437 -3.77 22.10 -6.90
CA PRO A 437 -5.12 21.68 -6.52
C PRO A 437 -5.24 21.12 -5.10
N PHE A 438 -4.20 20.47 -4.58
CA PHE A 438 -4.17 19.99 -3.20
C PHE A 438 -4.19 21.16 -2.21
N THR A 439 -3.23 22.07 -2.36
CA THR A 439 -3.08 23.25 -1.51
C THR A 439 -4.34 24.15 -1.56
N LYS A 440 -4.91 24.32 -2.76
CA LYS A 440 -6.13 25.14 -2.96
C LYS A 440 -7.33 24.52 -2.24
N SER A 441 -7.61 23.26 -2.49
CA SER A 441 -8.80 22.60 -1.92
C SER A 441 -8.75 22.52 -0.40
N TRP A 442 -7.60 22.21 0.18
CA TRP A 442 -7.46 22.20 1.62
C TRP A 442 -7.53 23.60 2.25
N SER A 443 -6.97 24.62 1.61
CA SER A 443 -7.09 26.00 2.10
C SER A 443 -8.55 26.42 2.22
N LEU A 444 -9.37 26.11 1.21
CA LEU A 444 -10.81 26.39 1.22
C LEU A 444 -11.53 25.61 2.32
N VAL A 445 -11.20 24.35 2.55
CA VAL A 445 -11.79 23.57 3.66
C VAL A 445 -11.43 24.17 5.01
N TYR A 446 -10.19 24.63 5.20
CA TYR A 446 -9.78 25.28 6.46
C TYR A 446 -10.48 26.63 6.65
N LEU A 447 -10.62 27.45 5.62
CA LEU A 447 -11.38 28.69 5.68
C LEU A 447 -12.85 28.43 6.05
N GLY A 448 -13.47 27.40 5.45
CA GLY A 448 -14.83 27.00 5.82
C GLY A 448 -14.94 26.63 7.32
N ARG A 449 -13.98 25.88 7.86
CA ARG A 449 -13.94 25.55 9.29
C ARG A 449 -13.72 26.75 10.19
N LEU A 450 -12.89 27.70 9.78
CA LEU A 450 -12.66 28.95 10.53
C LEU A 450 -13.92 29.81 10.55
N ALA A 451 -14.62 29.96 9.43
CA ALA A 451 -15.91 30.62 9.33
C ALA A 451 -17.00 29.92 10.19
N GLU A 452 -17.01 28.58 10.29
CA GLU A 452 -17.89 27.87 11.24
C GLU A 452 -17.61 28.26 12.69
N ILE A 453 -16.33 28.31 13.08
CA ILE A 453 -15.93 28.73 14.44
C ILE A 453 -16.37 30.18 14.72
N ALA A 454 -16.25 31.06 13.71
CA ALA A 454 -16.70 32.45 13.76
C ALA A 454 -18.24 32.60 13.70
N LYS A 455 -18.99 31.49 13.44
CA LYS A 455 -20.45 31.47 13.23
C LYS A 455 -20.89 32.19 11.96
N GLU A 456 -20.03 32.33 10.99
CA GLU A 456 -20.27 32.92 9.66
C GLU A 456 -20.73 31.83 8.70
N THR A 457 -21.97 31.37 8.89
CA THR A 457 -22.49 30.14 8.24
C THR A 457 -22.49 30.25 6.71
N GLU A 458 -22.87 31.41 6.14
CA GLU A 458 -22.94 31.58 4.68
C GLU A 458 -21.53 31.49 4.07
N GLU A 459 -20.57 32.18 4.66
CA GLU A 459 -19.18 32.15 4.23
C GLU A 459 -18.58 30.74 4.35
N ALA A 460 -18.88 30.00 5.43
CA ALA A 460 -18.47 28.62 5.57
C ALA A 460 -18.98 27.74 4.42
N LEU A 461 -20.26 27.88 4.08
CA LEU A 461 -20.88 27.12 2.97
C LEU A 461 -20.28 27.49 1.60
N GLU A 462 -19.96 28.76 1.37
CA GLU A 462 -19.29 29.22 0.14
C GLU A 462 -17.91 28.57 0.01
N HIS A 463 -17.11 28.58 1.06
CA HIS A 463 -15.79 27.96 1.05
C HIS A 463 -15.84 26.44 0.81
N TYR A 464 -16.79 25.74 1.44
CA TYR A 464 -16.92 24.29 1.18
C TYR A 464 -17.39 23.97 -0.24
N ARG A 465 -18.30 24.76 -0.83
CA ARG A 465 -18.69 24.61 -2.23
C ARG A 465 -17.51 24.90 -3.15
N ALA A 466 -16.78 25.99 -2.91
CA ALA A 466 -15.59 26.31 -3.68
C ALA A 466 -14.52 25.23 -3.61
N ALA A 467 -14.38 24.52 -2.47
CA ALA A 467 -13.47 23.37 -2.36
C ALA A 467 -13.88 22.20 -3.26
N LEU A 468 -15.18 21.96 -3.44
CA LEU A 468 -15.68 20.91 -4.35
C LEU A 468 -15.48 21.26 -5.82
N ASP A 469 -15.50 22.54 -6.18
CA ASP A 469 -15.33 23.04 -7.54
C ASP A 469 -13.86 23.04 -8.00
N VAL A 470 -12.91 22.77 -7.12
CA VAL A 470 -11.49 22.68 -7.48
C VAL A 470 -11.27 21.43 -8.36
N GLN A 471 -10.91 21.66 -9.61
CA GLN A 471 -10.52 20.55 -10.52
C GLN A 471 -9.22 19.90 -10.00
N GLY A 472 -9.27 18.58 -9.77
CA GLY A 472 -8.14 17.87 -9.16
C GLY A 472 -8.02 18.05 -7.64
N ALA A 473 -9.11 18.49 -6.96
CA ALA A 473 -9.16 18.60 -5.51
C ALA A 473 -8.69 17.33 -4.79
N ALA A 474 -7.97 17.49 -3.70
CA ALA A 474 -7.56 16.37 -2.86
C ALA A 474 -8.79 15.57 -2.39
N PRO A 475 -8.80 14.22 -2.51
CA PRO A 475 -9.94 13.39 -2.11
C PRO A 475 -10.40 13.66 -0.68
N GLY A 476 -9.45 13.82 0.26
CA GLY A 476 -9.77 14.13 1.65
C GLY A 476 -10.37 15.53 1.85
N ALA A 477 -9.98 16.53 1.04
CA ALA A 477 -10.57 17.86 1.09
C ALA A 477 -12.01 17.84 0.55
N ARG A 478 -12.24 17.13 -0.55
CA ARG A 478 -13.57 16.91 -1.12
C ARG A 478 -14.51 16.26 -0.10
N GLN A 479 -14.07 15.13 0.50
CA GLN A 479 -14.86 14.43 1.51
C GLN A 479 -15.18 15.31 2.73
N ALA A 480 -14.20 16.11 3.19
CA ALA A 480 -14.40 17.02 4.31
C ALA A 480 -15.43 18.12 3.99
N ALA A 481 -15.39 18.68 2.78
CA ALA A 481 -16.35 19.67 2.31
C ALA A 481 -17.76 19.08 2.12
N GLU A 482 -17.88 17.89 1.52
CA GLU A 482 -19.16 17.18 1.35
C GLU A 482 -19.82 16.87 2.69
N LYS A 483 -19.03 16.38 3.66
CA LYS A 483 -19.51 16.11 5.01
C LYS A 483 -20.03 17.38 5.69
N ALA A 484 -19.25 18.46 5.67
CA ALA A 484 -19.65 19.73 6.27
C ALA A 484 -20.95 20.25 5.65
N LEU A 485 -21.07 20.24 4.33
CA LEU A 485 -22.32 20.65 3.63
C LEU A 485 -23.51 19.73 3.97
N GLY A 486 -23.28 18.44 4.17
CA GLY A 486 -24.28 17.47 4.61
C GLY A 486 -24.81 17.79 6.01
N ASP A 487 -23.92 18.06 6.95
CA ASP A 487 -24.26 18.38 8.34
C ASP A 487 -25.12 19.68 8.45
N TYR A 488 -24.88 20.66 7.57
CA TYR A 488 -25.73 21.86 7.49
C TYR A 488 -27.13 21.59 6.91
N ARG A 489 -27.27 20.64 5.98
CA ARG A 489 -28.58 20.26 5.43
C ARG A 489 -29.46 19.53 6.44
N GLN A 490 -28.86 18.83 7.40
CA GLN A 490 -29.60 18.09 8.44
C GLN A 490 -30.02 18.98 9.62
N LYS A 491 -29.41 20.15 9.78
CA LYS A 491 -29.70 21.12 10.87
C LYS A 491 -30.78 22.16 10.49
N LYS A 492 -31.22 22.21 9.23
CA LYS A 492 -32.37 22.95 8.74
C LYS A 492 -33.60 22.06 8.67
#